data_671feac99c3a372d4eb6a8d0894d56a8
#
_entry.id   671feac99c3a372d4eb6a8d0894d56a8
#
_cell.length_a   1.000
_cell.length_b   1.000
_cell.length_c   1.000
_cell.angle_alpha   90.00
_cell.angle_beta   90.00
_cell.angle_gamma   90.00
#
_symmetry.space_group_name_H-M   'P 1'
#
loop_
_entity.id
_entity.type
_entity.pdbx_description
1 polymer ?
#
loop_
_entity_poly.entity_id
_entity_poly.type
_entity_poly.pdbx_seq_one_letter_code
_entity_poly.pdbx_strand_id
1 'polypeptide(L)'
;MSVVFKKLGDLLHIEQIDTQLFSGISQDLGTGRIFGGQVLGQAIVASQKTVSDKKIHSAHAYFLRMGNHDLPVVYHVDNTRDGKSYSSRTVTATQQGNIIFTMMCSFQVDEASEFDYAIAPNTECLSLEDGIEVNLEDNLGAINTNGRKIFTPQPFTIRLPNEDTDLTSTTERFNIKTNQTIVGDQSLHNAIFAYLSDFRLLASTLRSVDYRFKVKETMLATICHTIWFHRDIKVDDWLHSIYEPISLIKGRGMAKGAIYNSEGLLLATTMQEGVVRKLK
;
A
#
# COMPACT_ATOMS: atom_id res chain seq x y z
N MET A 1 20.96 -14.33 -6.05
CA MET A 1 19.79 -14.35 -6.97
C MET A 1 18.61 -13.79 -6.19
N SER A 2 18.02 -12.69 -6.65
CA SER A 2 16.80 -12.16 -6.03
C SER A 2 15.66 -13.15 -6.23
N VAL A 3 14.95 -13.48 -5.15
CA VAL A 3 13.75 -14.33 -5.22
C VAL A 3 12.65 -13.49 -5.85
N VAL A 4 12.03 -13.98 -6.94
CA VAL A 4 10.88 -13.34 -7.58
C VAL A 4 9.63 -14.07 -7.12
N PHE A 5 8.79 -13.40 -6.35
CA PHE A 5 7.52 -13.95 -5.88
C PHE A 5 6.45 -13.78 -6.96
N LYS A 6 5.85 -14.89 -7.38
CA LYS A 6 4.74 -14.89 -8.35
C LYS A 6 3.39 -14.63 -7.69
N LYS A 7 3.32 -14.69 -6.36
CA LYS A 7 2.09 -14.50 -5.57
C LYS A 7 2.36 -13.50 -4.45
N LEU A 8 1.45 -12.56 -4.26
CA LEU A 8 1.55 -11.59 -3.14
C LEU A 8 1.43 -12.26 -1.78
N GLY A 9 0.65 -13.32 -1.67
CA GLY A 9 0.58 -14.11 -0.43
C GLY A 9 1.93 -14.69 0.00
N ASP A 10 2.75 -15.17 -0.96
CA ASP A 10 4.08 -15.69 -0.67
C ASP A 10 5.04 -14.56 -0.26
N LEU A 11 4.97 -13.40 -0.91
CA LEU A 11 5.77 -12.22 -0.58
C LEU A 11 5.44 -11.65 0.81
N LEU A 12 4.17 -11.69 1.19
CA LEU A 12 3.70 -11.19 2.48
C LEU A 12 3.73 -12.24 3.58
N HIS A 13 4.08 -13.49 3.24
CA HIS A 13 4.28 -14.53 4.24
C HIS A 13 5.43 -14.16 5.19
N ILE A 14 5.17 -14.36 6.49
CA ILE A 14 6.16 -14.18 7.54
C ILE A 14 6.27 -15.44 8.40
N GLU A 15 7.48 -15.78 8.79
CA GLU A 15 7.77 -16.84 9.74
C GLU A 15 7.73 -16.28 11.17
N GLN A 16 7.04 -16.96 12.07
CA GLN A 16 7.10 -16.63 13.48
C GLN A 16 8.33 -17.30 14.10
N ILE A 17 9.26 -16.50 14.61
CA ILE A 17 10.52 -16.95 15.22
C ILE A 17 10.49 -16.91 16.74
N ASP A 18 9.56 -16.13 17.33
CA ASP A 18 9.27 -16.15 18.76
C ASP A 18 7.85 -15.60 18.98
N THR A 19 7.35 -15.54 20.21
CA THR A 19 5.97 -15.18 20.58
C THR A 19 5.50 -13.86 19.96
N GLN A 20 6.38 -12.85 19.87
CA GLN A 20 6.10 -11.52 19.31
C GLN A 20 7.11 -11.13 18.22
N LEU A 21 7.86 -12.09 17.73
CA LEU A 21 8.94 -11.87 16.78
C LEU A 21 8.72 -12.66 15.50
N PHE A 22 8.75 -11.96 14.37
CA PHE A 22 8.49 -12.52 13.05
C PHE A 22 9.59 -12.13 12.07
N SER A 23 9.79 -12.92 11.05
CA SER A 23 10.74 -12.66 9.96
C SER A 23 10.06 -12.76 8.61
N GLY A 24 10.29 -11.77 7.75
CA GLY A 24 9.81 -11.73 6.38
C GLY A 24 10.94 -11.62 5.37
N ILE A 25 10.81 -12.34 4.26
CA ILE A 25 11.75 -12.25 3.13
C ILE A 25 11.42 -10.99 2.33
N SER A 26 12.42 -10.38 1.70
CA SER A 26 12.27 -9.18 0.89
C SER A 26 12.45 -9.46 -0.60
N GLN A 27 11.81 -8.62 -1.43
CA GLN A 27 11.97 -8.63 -2.89
C GLN A 27 12.34 -7.24 -3.38
N ASP A 28 13.28 -7.17 -4.32
CA ASP A 28 13.54 -5.94 -5.07
C ASP A 28 12.56 -5.83 -6.25
N LEU A 29 11.86 -4.71 -6.34
CA LEU A 29 11.05 -4.37 -7.51
C LEU A 29 11.87 -3.72 -8.65
N GLY A 30 13.20 -3.75 -8.55
CA GLY A 30 14.13 -3.12 -9.48
C GLY A 30 14.61 -1.74 -9.04
N THR A 31 14.29 -1.32 -7.82
CA THR A 31 14.69 -0.01 -7.27
C THR A 31 15.96 -0.07 -6.42
N GLY A 32 16.49 -1.28 -6.16
CA GLY A 32 17.65 -1.50 -5.27
C GLY A 32 17.33 -1.35 -3.79
N ARG A 33 16.05 -1.31 -3.42
CA ARG A 33 15.56 -1.17 -2.03
C ARG A 33 14.25 -1.92 -1.85
N ILE A 34 13.88 -2.19 -0.59
CA ILE A 34 12.58 -2.78 -0.29
C ILE A 34 11.47 -1.76 -0.63
N PHE A 35 10.41 -2.24 -1.24
CA PHE A 35 9.20 -1.45 -1.46
C PHE A 35 8.46 -1.23 -0.12
N GLY A 36 8.01 0.00 0.14
CA GLY A 36 7.34 0.36 1.40
C GLY A 36 6.09 -0.45 1.67
N GLY A 37 5.27 -0.65 0.63
CA GLY A 37 4.06 -1.47 0.72
C GLY A 37 4.33 -2.91 1.17
N GLN A 38 5.49 -3.50 0.82
CA GLN A 38 5.87 -4.82 1.31
C GLN A 38 6.08 -4.83 2.83
N VAL A 39 6.84 -3.86 3.35
CA VAL A 39 7.10 -3.76 4.79
C VAL A 39 5.79 -3.52 5.56
N LEU A 40 4.92 -2.65 5.02
CA LEU A 40 3.61 -2.36 5.59
C LEU A 40 2.70 -3.60 5.61
N GLY A 41 2.60 -4.33 4.48
CA GLY A 41 1.79 -5.54 4.39
C GLY A 41 2.27 -6.64 5.34
N GLN A 42 3.58 -6.90 5.40
CA GLN A 42 4.17 -7.87 6.34
C GLN A 42 3.97 -7.45 7.81
N ALA A 43 4.05 -6.16 8.13
CA ALA A 43 3.78 -5.64 9.47
C ALA A 43 2.30 -5.86 9.88
N ILE A 44 1.36 -5.71 8.94
CA ILE A 44 -0.06 -6.04 9.19
C ILE A 44 -0.23 -7.53 9.45
N VAL A 45 0.40 -8.41 8.66
CA VAL A 45 0.36 -9.86 8.91
C VAL A 45 0.94 -10.19 10.30
N ALA A 46 2.08 -9.58 10.67
CA ALA A 46 2.69 -9.79 11.98
C ALA A 46 1.76 -9.38 13.13
N SER A 47 1.18 -8.19 13.03
CA SER A 47 0.26 -7.69 14.06
C SER A 47 -1.00 -8.54 14.18
N GLN A 48 -1.58 -8.98 13.06
CA GLN A 48 -2.79 -9.81 13.05
C GLN A 48 -2.56 -11.18 13.71
N LYS A 49 -1.37 -11.78 13.56
CA LYS A 49 -1.02 -13.06 14.22
C LYS A 49 -1.01 -12.98 15.75
N THR A 50 -1.01 -11.79 16.34
CA THR A 50 -1.05 -11.57 17.80
C THR A 50 -2.43 -11.20 18.33
N VAL A 51 -3.44 -11.14 17.46
CA VAL A 51 -4.81 -10.76 17.82
C VAL A 51 -5.77 -11.87 17.39
N SER A 52 -6.63 -12.30 18.30
CA SER A 52 -7.77 -13.18 18.03
C SER A 52 -9.07 -12.36 18.02
N ASP A 53 -10.06 -12.84 17.28
CA ASP A 53 -11.47 -12.38 17.30
C ASP A 53 -11.71 -10.90 16.93
N LYS A 54 -10.69 -10.22 16.36
CA LYS A 54 -10.81 -8.83 15.94
C LYS A 54 -10.18 -8.62 14.57
N LYS A 55 -10.78 -7.72 13.79
CA LYS A 55 -10.28 -7.29 12.49
C LYS A 55 -9.52 -5.97 12.62
N ILE A 56 -8.46 -5.79 11.85
CA ILE A 56 -7.78 -4.51 11.75
C ILE A 56 -8.72 -3.48 11.13
N HIS A 57 -8.83 -2.31 11.76
CA HIS A 57 -9.59 -1.18 11.21
C HIS A 57 -8.73 0.05 10.90
N SER A 58 -7.52 0.14 11.49
CA SER A 58 -6.58 1.22 11.13
C SER A 58 -5.12 0.82 11.33
N ALA A 59 -4.25 1.41 10.49
CA ALA A 59 -2.80 1.29 10.58
C ALA A 59 -2.15 2.65 10.25
N HIS A 60 -1.18 3.07 11.07
CA HIS A 60 -0.44 4.33 10.94
C HIS A 60 1.05 4.02 10.99
N ALA A 61 1.75 4.27 9.90
CA ALA A 61 3.12 3.83 9.71
C ALA A 61 4.08 4.97 9.40
N TYR A 62 5.33 4.86 9.88
CA TYR A 62 6.46 5.71 9.53
C TYR A 62 7.60 4.86 8.97
N PHE A 63 8.15 5.31 7.84
CA PHE A 63 9.32 4.74 7.19
C PHE A 63 10.54 5.58 7.58
N LEU A 64 11.44 4.99 8.37
CA LEU A 64 12.53 5.70 9.02
C LEU A 64 13.84 5.60 8.27
N ARG A 65 14.07 4.47 7.58
CA ARG A 65 15.27 4.20 6.78
C ARG A 65 14.94 3.33 5.60
N MET A 66 15.76 3.42 4.55
CA MET A 66 15.68 2.49 3.41
C MET A 66 16.05 1.09 3.87
N GLY A 67 15.21 0.11 3.52
CA GLY A 67 15.49 -1.30 3.74
C GLY A 67 16.35 -1.89 2.62
N ASN A 68 17.22 -2.84 2.98
CA ASN A 68 18.01 -3.63 2.05
C ASN A 68 17.21 -4.88 1.63
N HIS A 69 16.95 -5.04 0.33
CA HIS A 69 16.18 -6.15 -0.22
C HIS A 69 16.88 -7.51 -0.14
N ASP A 70 18.20 -7.56 0.09
CA ASP A 70 18.97 -8.81 0.24
C ASP A 70 18.91 -9.40 1.65
N LEU A 71 18.31 -8.67 2.59
CA LEU A 71 18.22 -9.06 3.99
C LEU A 71 16.77 -9.30 4.40
N PRO A 72 16.50 -10.26 5.29
CA PRO A 72 15.19 -10.40 5.89
C PRO A 72 14.85 -9.18 6.75
N VAL A 73 13.56 -8.91 6.88
CA VAL A 73 13.05 -7.91 7.82
C VAL A 73 12.54 -8.63 9.05
N VAL A 74 12.97 -8.19 10.23
CA VAL A 74 12.50 -8.71 11.51
C VAL A 74 11.47 -7.76 12.09
N TYR A 75 10.28 -8.27 12.40
CA TYR A 75 9.14 -7.54 12.96
C TYR A 75 8.97 -7.93 14.43
N HIS A 76 9.06 -6.96 15.31
CA HIS A 76 8.68 -7.10 16.72
C HIS A 76 7.30 -6.46 16.94
N VAL A 77 6.37 -7.20 17.56
CA VAL A 77 5.00 -6.75 17.80
C VAL A 77 4.77 -6.61 19.30
N ASP A 78 4.58 -5.37 19.76
CA ASP A 78 4.18 -5.10 21.13
C ASP A 78 2.66 -5.16 21.26
N ASN A 79 2.16 -5.96 22.21
CA ASN A 79 0.75 -6.00 22.59
C ASN A 79 0.42 -4.78 23.45
N THR A 80 0.28 -3.61 22.81
CA THR A 80 0.11 -2.32 23.49
C THR A 80 -1.14 -2.29 24.36
N ARG A 81 -2.24 -2.89 23.88
CA ARG A 81 -3.50 -2.99 24.61
C ARG A 81 -4.34 -4.16 24.10
N ASP A 82 -4.98 -4.87 25.05
CA ASP A 82 -6.05 -5.82 24.79
C ASP A 82 -7.28 -5.44 25.62
N GLY A 83 -8.31 -4.93 24.94
CA GLY A 83 -9.60 -4.60 25.50
C GLY A 83 -10.69 -5.53 24.97
N LYS A 84 -11.90 -5.43 25.52
CA LYS A 84 -13.04 -6.24 25.09
C LYS A 84 -13.38 -5.99 23.63
N SER A 85 -13.59 -4.73 23.22
CA SER A 85 -13.99 -4.37 21.84
C SER A 85 -12.81 -4.00 20.95
N TYR A 86 -11.72 -3.45 21.50
CA TYR A 86 -10.56 -2.96 20.76
C TYR A 86 -9.26 -3.56 21.29
N SER A 87 -8.32 -3.82 20.37
CA SER A 87 -6.92 -4.14 20.69
C SER A 87 -6.00 -3.23 19.89
N SER A 88 -4.82 -2.92 20.42
CA SER A 88 -3.82 -2.11 19.73
C SER A 88 -2.47 -2.82 19.73
N ARG A 89 -1.73 -2.69 18.62
CA ARG A 89 -0.38 -3.24 18.46
C ARG A 89 0.56 -2.16 17.97
N THR A 90 1.79 -2.19 18.48
CA THR A 90 2.90 -1.43 17.90
C THR A 90 3.87 -2.42 17.25
N VAL A 91 4.19 -2.18 15.98
CA VAL A 91 5.11 -3.02 15.21
C VAL A 91 6.37 -2.22 14.91
N THR A 92 7.52 -2.79 15.23
CA THR A 92 8.84 -2.24 14.88
C THR A 92 9.52 -3.20 13.91
N ALA A 93 9.85 -2.73 12.70
CA ALA A 93 10.62 -3.51 11.74
C ALA A 93 12.09 -3.11 11.75
N THR A 94 12.98 -4.10 11.79
CA THR A 94 14.43 -3.91 11.89
C THR A 94 15.20 -4.73 10.86
N GLN A 95 16.33 -4.19 10.44
CA GLN A 95 17.37 -4.93 9.71
C GLN A 95 18.74 -4.59 10.32
N GLN A 96 19.56 -5.62 10.60
CA GLN A 96 20.89 -5.47 11.20
C GLN A 96 20.90 -4.55 12.44
N GLY A 97 19.89 -4.68 13.30
CA GLY A 97 19.74 -3.88 14.52
C GLY A 97 19.26 -2.44 14.31
N ASN A 98 19.04 -1.99 13.07
CA ASN A 98 18.52 -0.66 12.79
C ASN A 98 17.01 -0.72 12.56
N ILE A 99 16.27 0.18 13.22
CA ILE A 99 14.84 0.36 12.96
C ILE A 99 14.67 1.00 11.59
N ILE A 100 13.97 0.32 10.67
CA ILE A 100 13.65 0.84 9.33
C ILE A 100 12.22 1.35 9.22
N PHE A 101 11.31 0.85 10.08
CA PHE A 101 9.89 1.15 10.03
C PHE A 101 9.25 0.98 11.39
N THR A 102 8.20 1.78 11.68
CA THR A 102 7.32 1.60 12.82
C THR A 102 5.87 1.77 12.41
N MET A 103 4.97 1.03 13.05
CA MET A 103 3.53 1.10 12.80
C MET A 103 2.77 0.95 14.12
N MET A 104 1.74 1.76 14.31
CA MET A 104 0.70 1.50 15.30
C MET A 104 -0.59 1.12 14.58
N CYS A 105 -1.24 0.05 15.01
CA CYS A 105 -2.49 -0.41 14.42
C CYS A 105 -3.52 -0.76 15.49
N SER A 106 -4.79 -0.69 15.10
CA SER A 106 -5.93 -0.94 15.95
C SER A 106 -6.87 -1.96 15.32
N PHE A 107 -7.43 -2.80 16.18
CA PHE A 107 -8.32 -3.91 15.83
C PHE A 107 -9.63 -3.75 16.60
N GLN A 108 -10.73 -4.15 15.97
CA GLN A 108 -12.08 -4.08 16.55
C GLN A 108 -12.79 -5.43 16.35
N VAL A 109 -13.62 -5.80 17.32
CA VAL A 109 -14.58 -6.90 17.15
C VAL A 109 -15.55 -6.57 16.02
N ASP A 110 -16.08 -7.57 15.34
CA ASP A 110 -17.17 -7.36 14.38
C ASP A 110 -18.42 -6.91 15.14
N GLU A 111 -18.90 -5.71 14.86
CA GLU A 111 -20.00 -5.08 15.59
C GLU A 111 -21.04 -4.54 14.61
N ALA A 112 -22.29 -4.97 14.80
CA ALA A 112 -23.40 -4.41 14.05
C ALA A 112 -23.68 -2.96 14.49
N SER A 113 -23.96 -2.08 13.54
CA SER A 113 -24.27 -0.67 13.79
C SER A 113 -25.58 -0.29 13.12
N GLU A 114 -26.36 0.54 13.81
CA GLU A 114 -27.55 1.21 13.24
C GLU A 114 -27.17 2.39 12.33
N PHE A 115 -25.90 2.86 12.41
CA PHE A 115 -25.39 3.96 11.61
C PHE A 115 -24.44 3.40 10.55
N ASP A 116 -24.78 3.61 9.28
CA ASP A 116 -23.91 3.33 8.14
C ASP A 116 -23.94 4.51 7.18
N TYR A 117 -22.88 5.32 7.19
CA TYR A 117 -22.67 6.42 6.29
C TYR A 117 -21.25 6.42 5.76
N ALA A 118 -21.10 6.52 4.46
CA ALA A 118 -19.83 6.79 3.80
C ALA A 118 -20.06 7.71 2.58
N ILE A 119 -19.04 8.48 2.25
CA ILE A 119 -19.07 9.29 1.02
C ILE A 119 -19.15 8.36 -0.19
N ALA A 120 -20.11 8.61 -1.09
CA ALA A 120 -20.21 7.88 -2.34
C ALA A 120 -19.12 8.35 -3.34
N PRO A 121 -18.64 7.48 -4.22
CA PRO A 121 -17.76 7.89 -5.31
C PRO A 121 -18.54 8.70 -6.33
N ASN A 122 -17.83 9.52 -7.10
CA ASN A 122 -18.41 10.05 -8.32
C ASN A 122 -18.66 8.89 -9.30
N THR A 123 -19.91 8.70 -9.77
CA THR A 123 -20.35 7.54 -10.57
C THR A 123 -19.57 7.32 -11.86
N GLU A 124 -18.99 8.37 -12.44
CA GLU A 124 -18.11 8.27 -13.61
C GLU A 124 -16.85 7.44 -13.36
N CYS A 125 -16.50 7.15 -12.10
CA CYS A 125 -15.34 6.37 -11.76
C CYS A 125 -15.55 4.84 -11.83
N LEU A 126 -16.79 4.37 -11.94
CA LEU A 126 -17.13 2.95 -11.82
C LEU A 126 -17.17 2.21 -13.17
N SER A 127 -17.15 2.90 -14.30
CA SER A 127 -17.29 2.31 -15.65
C SER A 127 -15.96 1.83 -16.27
N LEU A 128 -15.07 1.24 -15.47
CA LEU A 128 -13.70 0.95 -15.92
C LEU A 128 -13.44 -0.50 -16.36
N GLU A 129 -14.45 -1.24 -16.78
CA GLU A 129 -14.22 -2.55 -17.42
C GLU A 129 -13.40 -2.41 -18.71
N ASP A 130 -13.51 -1.27 -19.40
CA ASP A 130 -12.86 -0.95 -20.68
C ASP A 130 -11.57 -0.10 -20.54
N GLY A 131 -11.05 0.06 -19.31
CA GLY A 131 -9.86 0.90 -19.05
C GLY A 131 -8.57 0.37 -19.71
N ILE A 132 -7.64 1.29 -19.97
CA ILE A 132 -6.32 0.97 -20.53
C ILE A 132 -5.45 0.35 -19.43
N GLU A 133 -4.97 -0.86 -19.67
CA GLU A 133 -4.03 -1.52 -18.75
C GLU A 133 -2.70 -0.77 -18.71
N VAL A 134 -2.24 -0.47 -17.48
CA VAL A 134 -0.99 0.23 -17.27
C VAL A 134 0.16 -0.76 -17.34
N ASN A 135 1.07 -0.54 -18.28
CA ASN A 135 2.37 -1.21 -18.22
C ASN A 135 3.21 -0.56 -17.10
N LEU A 136 3.33 -1.29 -15.97
CA LEU A 136 4.10 -0.81 -14.82
C LEU A 136 5.59 -0.65 -15.11
N GLU A 137 6.14 -1.35 -16.11
CA GLU A 137 7.52 -1.17 -16.58
C GLU A 137 7.79 0.26 -17.04
N ASP A 138 6.81 0.86 -17.71
CA ASP A 138 6.93 2.24 -18.21
C ASP A 138 6.74 3.28 -17.09
N ASN A 139 5.98 2.94 -16.05
CA ASN A 139 5.62 3.86 -14.97
C ASN A 139 6.56 3.84 -13.76
N LEU A 140 7.07 2.67 -13.36
CA LEU A 140 7.97 2.56 -12.21
C LEU A 140 9.43 2.89 -12.54
N GLY A 141 9.79 2.89 -13.83
CA GLY A 141 11.05 3.46 -14.38
C GLY A 141 12.31 3.18 -13.57
N ALA A 142 12.39 2.04 -12.89
CA ALA A 142 13.57 1.66 -12.16
C ALA A 142 14.72 1.38 -13.15
N ILE A 143 15.59 2.37 -13.30
CA ILE A 143 16.88 2.20 -13.98
C ILE A 143 17.88 1.90 -12.87
N ASN A 144 18.48 0.69 -12.88
CA ASN A 144 19.59 0.43 -11.97
C ASN A 144 20.80 1.29 -12.34
N THR A 145 21.79 1.36 -11.44
CA THR A 145 23.05 2.08 -11.63
C THR A 145 23.83 1.70 -12.90
N ASN A 146 23.47 0.59 -13.55
CA ASN A 146 24.08 0.09 -14.80
C ASN A 146 23.22 0.35 -16.04
N GLY A 147 22.17 1.17 -15.96
CA GLY A 147 21.31 1.52 -17.10
C GLY A 147 20.39 0.40 -17.59
N ARG A 148 20.31 -0.73 -16.90
CA ARG A 148 19.39 -1.81 -17.22
C ARG A 148 18.05 -1.60 -16.51
N LYS A 149 16.96 -1.61 -17.28
CA LYS A 149 15.61 -1.72 -16.72
C LYS A 149 15.49 -3.12 -16.07
N ILE A 150 15.44 -3.18 -14.76
CA ILE A 150 15.08 -4.38 -14.02
C ILE A 150 13.70 -4.13 -13.47
N PHE A 151 12.70 -4.70 -14.12
CA PHE A 151 11.33 -4.68 -13.64
C PHE A 151 10.95 -6.10 -13.23
N THR A 152 10.41 -6.23 -12.03
CA THR A 152 9.80 -7.48 -11.60
C THR A 152 8.30 -7.41 -11.91
N PRO A 153 7.77 -8.28 -12.80
CA PRO A 153 6.34 -8.33 -13.09
C PRO A 153 5.54 -8.46 -11.81
N GLN A 154 4.54 -7.60 -11.65
CA GLN A 154 3.70 -7.60 -10.46
C GLN A 154 2.49 -8.53 -10.65
N PRO A 155 2.08 -9.28 -9.63
CA PRO A 155 0.93 -10.18 -9.70
C PRO A 155 -0.41 -9.45 -9.52
N PHE A 156 -0.52 -8.23 -10.06
CA PHE A 156 -1.74 -7.41 -10.07
C PHE A 156 -1.82 -6.57 -11.34
N THR A 157 -3.02 -6.14 -11.68
CA THR A 157 -3.31 -5.31 -12.85
C THR A 157 -3.83 -3.95 -12.39
N ILE A 158 -3.34 -2.87 -13.03
CA ILE A 158 -3.88 -1.53 -12.91
C ILE A 158 -4.49 -1.13 -14.24
N ARG A 159 -5.68 -0.53 -14.23
CA ARG A 159 -6.34 0.07 -15.41
C ARG A 159 -6.66 1.53 -15.14
N LEU A 160 -6.35 2.37 -16.12
CA LEU A 160 -6.74 3.78 -16.16
C LEU A 160 -8.02 3.95 -16.98
N PRO A 161 -8.85 4.96 -16.71
CA PRO A 161 -9.97 5.32 -17.57
C PRO A 161 -9.50 5.59 -19.01
N ASN A 162 -10.32 5.20 -20.00
CA ASN A 162 -10.06 5.53 -21.42
C ASN A 162 -10.00 7.04 -21.66
N GLU A 163 -10.67 7.81 -20.84
CA GLU A 163 -10.81 9.26 -20.90
C GLU A 163 -9.94 10.01 -19.88
N ASP A 164 -8.88 9.40 -19.32
CA ASP A 164 -7.92 10.18 -18.48
C ASP A 164 -7.11 11.18 -19.33
N THR A 165 -7.81 11.75 -20.30
CA THR A 165 -7.39 12.87 -21.15
C THR A 165 -7.61 14.23 -20.45
N ASP A 166 -8.31 14.28 -19.32
CA ASP A 166 -8.38 15.50 -18.55
C ASP A 166 -7.05 15.78 -17.84
N LEU A 167 -6.16 16.35 -18.65
CA LEU A 167 -4.84 16.79 -18.20
C LEU A 167 -4.94 17.92 -17.16
N THR A 168 -6.12 18.51 -16.97
CA THR A 168 -6.35 19.58 -15.98
C THR A 168 -6.73 19.02 -14.62
N SER A 169 -7.28 17.80 -14.56
CA SER A 169 -7.66 17.16 -13.30
C SER A 169 -6.43 16.81 -12.46
N THR A 170 -6.42 17.24 -11.22
CA THR A 170 -5.43 16.83 -10.21
C THR A 170 -5.73 15.46 -9.61
N THR A 171 -6.99 15.03 -9.67
CA THR A 171 -7.44 13.73 -9.15
C THR A 171 -6.94 12.61 -10.07
N GLU A 172 -6.39 11.58 -9.48
CA GLU A 172 -6.03 10.34 -10.18
C GLU A 172 -7.06 9.25 -9.90
N ARG A 173 -7.57 8.62 -10.96
CA ARG A 173 -8.55 7.54 -10.89
C ARG A 173 -7.98 6.31 -11.58
N PHE A 174 -8.11 5.15 -10.95
CA PHE A 174 -7.69 3.89 -11.54
C PHE A 174 -8.36 2.71 -10.85
N ASN A 175 -8.37 1.58 -11.54
CA ASN A 175 -8.77 0.30 -10.98
C ASN A 175 -7.54 -0.56 -10.74
N ILE A 176 -7.56 -1.33 -9.66
CA ILE A 176 -6.50 -2.27 -9.32
C ILE A 176 -7.12 -3.58 -8.79
N LYS A 177 -6.55 -4.70 -9.18
CA LYS A 177 -6.85 -6.02 -8.59
C LYS A 177 -5.67 -6.95 -8.71
N THR A 178 -5.63 -7.98 -7.88
CA THR A 178 -4.68 -9.09 -8.04
C THR A 178 -5.06 -9.95 -9.25
N ASN A 179 -4.03 -10.52 -9.92
CA ASN A 179 -4.22 -11.38 -11.10
C ASN A 179 -4.59 -12.83 -10.73
N GLN A 180 -4.66 -13.12 -9.45
CA GLN A 180 -4.95 -14.45 -8.92
C GLN A 180 -6.00 -14.35 -7.83
N THR A 181 -6.85 -15.38 -7.74
CA THR A 181 -7.75 -15.52 -6.59
C THR A 181 -6.95 -15.70 -5.32
N ILE A 182 -7.28 -14.93 -4.31
CA ILE A 182 -6.63 -14.98 -3.00
C ILE A 182 -7.38 -15.98 -2.13
N VAL A 183 -6.71 -17.10 -1.85
CA VAL A 183 -7.22 -18.12 -0.92
C VAL A 183 -6.65 -17.81 0.46
N GLY A 184 -7.47 -17.24 1.32
CA GLY A 184 -7.09 -16.82 2.68
C GLY A 184 -8.25 -16.13 3.40
N ASP A 185 -7.97 -15.72 4.63
CA ASP A 185 -8.91 -14.95 5.42
C ASP A 185 -8.83 -13.43 5.10
N GLN A 186 -9.70 -12.65 5.72
CA GLN A 186 -9.75 -11.20 5.53
C GLN A 186 -8.42 -10.52 5.89
N SER A 187 -7.62 -11.09 6.78
CA SER A 187 -6.34 -10.49 7.18
C SER A 187 -5.31 -10.52 6.05
N LEU A 188 -5.32 -11.56 5.21
CA LEU A 188 -4.47 -11.62 4.03
C LEU A 188 -4.92 -10.60 2.97
N HIS A 189 -6.22 -10.45 2.72
CA HIS A 189 -6.73 -9.40 1.83
C HIS A 189 -6.35 -8.00 2.32
N ASN A 190 -6.45 -7.72 3.61
CA ASN A 190 -6.04 -6.44 4.20
C ASN A 190 -4.54 -6.17 4.04
N ALA A 191 -3.70 -7.19 4.23
CA ALA A 191 -2.25 -7.07 4.06
C ALA A 191 -1.86 -6.84 2.60
N ILE A 192 -2.49 -7.56 1.65
CA ILE A 192 -2.29 -7.35 0.22
C ILE A 192 -2.80 -5.96 -0.18
N PHE A 193 -3.94 -5.52 0.33
CA PHE A 193 -4.43 -4.16 0.09
C PHE A 193 -3.42 -3.11 0.58
N ALA A 194 -2.84 -3.28 1.76
CA ALA A 194 -1.82 -2.37 2.27
C ALA A 194 -0.58 -2.31 1.34
N TYR A 195 -0.17 -3.44 0.78
CA TYR A 195 0.87 -3.48 -0.26
C TYR A 195 0.45 -2.68 -1.50
N LEU A 196 -0.76 -2.90 -2.01
CA LEU A 196 -1.28 -2.24 -3.21
C LEU A 196 -1.47 -0.73 -3.01
N SER A 197 -1.87 -0.28 -1.81
CA SER A 197 -2.17 1.11 -1.49
C SER A 197 -0.96 2.05 -1.54
N ASP A 198 0.27 1.50 -1.46
CA ASP A 198 1.50 2.28 -1.58
C ASP A 198 1.89 2.56 -3.05
N PHE A 199 1.20 1.92 -4.02
CA PHE A 199 1.38 2.24 -5.43
C PHE A 199 0.63 3.51 -5.79
N ARG A 200 1.30 4.42 -6.52
CA ARG A 200 0.76 5.64 -7.14
C ARG A 200 0.35 6.77 -6.17
N LEU A 201 0.02 6.50 -4.88
CA LEU A 201 -0.56 7.51 -4.00
C LEU A 201 0.36 8.74 -3.84
N LEU A 202 1.64 8.55 -3.53
CA LEU A 202 2.58 9.67 -3.44
C LEU A 202 2.83 10.31 -4.82
N ALA A 203 2.90 9.50 -5.89
CA ALA A 203 3.13 10.01 -7.24
C ALA A 203 1.96 10.87 -7.75
N SER A 204 0.74 10.66 -7.26
CA SER A 204 -0.43 11.47 -7.62
C SER A 204 -0.22 12.97 -7.30
N THR A 205 0.64 13.30 -6.32
CA THR A 205 0.97 14.69 -5.97
C THR A 205 1.62 15.46 -7.13
N LEU A 206 2.28 14.77 -8.07
CA LEU A 206 2.88 15.38 -9.26
C LEU A 206 1.84 15.93 -10.24
N ARG A 207 0.60 15.45 -10.18
CA ARG A 207 -0.51 15.95 -11.01
C ARG A 207 -0.84 17.42 -10.68
N SER A 208 -0.65 17.84 -9.42
CA SER A 208 -0.96 19.20 -8.98
C SER A 208 -0.02 20.29 -9.56
N VAL A 209 1.11 19.88 -10.15
CA VAL A 209 2.15 20.79 -10.67
C VAL A 209 2.51 20.48 -12.12
N ASP A 210 1.63 19.80 -12.85
CA ASP A 210 1.84 19.38 -14.23
C ASP A 210 3.15 18.60 -14.47
N TYR A 211 3.53 17.80 -13.48
CA TYR A 211 4.74 16.98 -13.50
C TYR A 211 4.44 15.47 -13.55
N ARG A 212 3.20 15.10 -13.88
CA ARG A 212 2.67 13.73 -13.85
C ARG A 212 3.46 12.73 -14.70
N PHE A 213 4.01 13.17 -15.80
CA PHE A 213 4.79 12.33 -16.73
C PHE A 213 6.29 12.26 -16.37
N LYS A 214 6.72 12.94 -15.31
CA LYS A 214 8.12 13.07 -14.93
C LYS A 214 8.46 12.33 -13.64
N VAL A 215 7.74 11.25 -13.35
CA VAL A 215 8.00 10.39 -12.17
C VAL A 215 9.46 9.89 -12.20
N LYS A 216 10.00 9.56 -13.38
CA LYS A 216 11.39 9.10 -13.55
C LYS A 216 12.43 10.18 -13.25
N GLU A 217 12.06 11.46 -13.34
CA GLU A 217 12.91 12.61 -13.01
C GLU A 217 12.75 13.04 -11.55
N THR A 218 11.98 12.28 -10.75
CA THR A 218 11.58 12.66 -9.40
C THR A 218 11.98 11.59 -8.39
N MET A 219 12.61 12.02 -7.32
CA MET A 219 12.82 11.21 -6.13
C MET A 219 11.50 11.17 -5.35
N LEU A 220 10.93 9.98 -5.24
CA LEU A 220 9.77 9.68 -4.41
C LEU A 220 10.16 8.72 -3.30
N ALA A 221 9.89 9.09 -2.05
CA ALA A 221 10.14 8.22 -0.89
C ALA A 221 9.10 8.49 0.20
N THR A 222 8.34 7.47 0.56
CA THR A 222 7.31 7.55 1.61
C THR A 222 7.94 7.86 2.95
N ILE A 223 7.34 8.81 3.69
CA ILE A 223 7.68 9.15 5.09
C ILE A 223 6.68 8.50 6.02
N CYS A 224 5.37 8.69 5.75
CA CYS A 224 4.32 8.02 6.50
C CYS A 224 3.19 7.56 5.57
N HIS A 225 2.52 6.49 6.01
CA HIS A 225 1.36 5.93 5.32
C HIS A 225 0.33 5.50 6.33
N THR A 226 -0.92 5.89 6.10
CA THR A 226 -2.05 5.58 6.98
C THR A 226 -3.15 4.93 6.19
N ILE A 227 -3.80 3.91 6.78
CA ILE A 227 -4.95 3.21 6.21
C ILE A 227 -6.04 3.11 7.28
N TRP A 228 -7.27 3.40 6.90
CA TRP A 228 -8.49 3.03 7.61
C TRP A 228 -9.28 2.05 6.77
N PHE A 229 -9.57 0.88 7.34
CA PHE A 229 -10.39 -0.16 6.74
C PHE A 229 -11.83 0.03 7.24
N HIS A 230 -12.75 0.33 6.33
CA HIS A 230 -14.16 0.59 6.67
C HIS A 230 -15.03 -0.65 6.47
N ARG A 231 -14.68 -1.50 5.49
CA ARG A 231 -15.40 -2.74 5.14
C ARG A 231 -14.42 -3.83 4.72
N ASP A 232 -14.91 -5.06 4.67
CA ASP A 232 -14.13 -6.19 4.17
C ASP A 232 -13.70 -5.94 2.72
N ILE A 233 -12.43 -6.16 2.42
CA ILE A 233 -11.81 -5.93 1.11
C ILE A 233 -11.57 -7.27 0.43
N LYS A 234 -11.92 -7.37 -0.86
CA LYS A 234 -11.51 -8.47 -1.73
C LYS A 234 -10.57 -7.91 -2.80
N VAL A 235 -9.28 -8.19 -2.68
CA VAL A 235 -8.25 -7.63 -3.58
C VAL A 235 -8.19 -8.32 -4.94
N ASP A 236 -8.85 -9.44 -5.11
CA ASP A 236 -9.05 -10.16 -6.36
C ASP A 236 -10.31 -9.71 -7.14
N ASP A 237 -11.14 -8.87 -6.53
CA ASP A 237 -12.14 -8.06 -7.22
C ASP A 237 -11.54 -6.69 -7.60
N TRP A 238 -12.15 -5.98 -8.57
CA TRP A 238 -11.72 -4.65 -8.93
C TRP A 238 -11.95 -3.66 -7.79
N LEU A 239 -10.86 -3.02 -7.35
CA LEU A 239 -10.86 -1.92 -6.40
C LEU A 239 -10.75 -0.60 -7.17
N HIS A 240 -11.74 0.27 -7.02
CA HIS A 240 -11.79 1.60 -7.65
C HIS A 240 -11.10 2.60 -6.74
N SER A 241 -9.96 3.11 -7.18
CA SER A 241 -9.13 4.02 -6.40
C SER A 241 -9.23 5.44 -6.92
N ILE A 242 -9.49 6.38 -6.02
CA ILE A 242 -9.55 7.82 -6.27
C ILE A 242 -8.50 8.48 -5.39
N TYR A 243 -7.43 9.02 -5.99
CA TYR A 243 -6.34 9.68 -5.30
C TYR A 243 -6.34 11.18 -5.56
N GLU A 244 -6.27 11.97 -4.50
CA GLU A 244 -6.31 13.42 -4.54
C GLU A 244 -5.07 14.00 -3.85
N PRO A 245 -4.25 14.79 -4.57
CA PRO A 245 -3.20 15.58 -3.96
C PRO A 245 -3.75 16.57 -2.94
N ILE A 246 -3.11 16.69 -1.80
CA ILE A 246 -3.44 17.69 -0.77
C ILE A 246 -2.42 18.82 -0.80
N SER A 247 -1.13 18.48 -0.87
CA SER A 247 -0.06 19.46 -0.88
C SER A 247 1.20 18.94 -1.56
N LEU A 248 1.99 19.86 -2.13
CA LEU A 248 3.35 19.63 -2.61
C LEU A 248 4.19 20.85 -2.24
N ILE A 249 4.77 20.82 -1.02
CA ILE A 249 5.41 21.97 -0.41
C ILE A 249 6.72 21.57 0.26
N LYS A 250 7.78 22.38 0.10
CA LYS A 250 9.09 22.20 0.74
C LYS A 250 9.69 20.79 0.52
N GLY A 251 9.51 20.23 -0.68
CA GLY A 251 10.05 18.93 -1.05
C GLY A 251 9.31 17.72 -0.42
N ARG A 252 8.10 17.94 0.08
CA ARG A 252 7.18 16.88 0.53
C ARG A 252 5.87 16.98 -0.22
N GLY A 253 5.34 15.83 -0.60
CA GLY A 253 4.01 15.65 -1.16
C GLY A 253 3.11 14.94 -0.17
N MET A 254 1.84 15.32 -0.13
CA MET A 254 0.80 14.65 0.64
C MET A 254 -0.41 14.40 -0.26
N ALA A 255 -0.93 13.18 -0.19
CA ALA A 255 -2.14 12.78 -0.91
C ALA A 255 -3.06 11.93 -0.04
N LYS A 256 -4.35 11.96 -0.34
CA LYS A 256 -5.36 11.06 0.21
C LYS A 256 -5.90 10.14 -0.88
N GLY A 257 -6.38 8.96 -0.48
CA GLY A 257 -7.04 8.01 -1.36
C GLY A 257 -8.33 7.49 -0.75
N ALA A 258 -9.33 7.31 -1.58
CA ALA A 258 -10.58 6.63 -1.26
C ALA A 258 -10.72 5.42 -2.20
N ILE A 259 -11.03 4.27 -1.63
CA ILE A 259 -11.08 3.00 -2.35
C ILE A 259 -12.48 2.41 -2.21
N TYR A 260 -13.07 2.04 -3.34
CA TYR A 260 -14.44 1.57 -3.45
C TYR A 260 -14.49 0.20 -4.13
N ASN A 261 -15.55 -0.55 -3.88
CA ASN A 261 -15.87 -1.74 -4.67
C ASN A 261 -16.69 -1.37 -5.93
N SER A 262 -17.06 -2.37 -6.73
CA SER A 262 -17.88 -2.20 -7.94
C SER A 262 -19.30 -1.68 -7.67
N GLU A 263 -19.78 -1.77 -6.44
CA GLU A 263 -21.09 -1.25 -6.03
C GLU A 263 -21.02 0.20 -5.53
N GLY A 264 -19.81 0.79 -5.48
CA GLY A 264 -19.58 2.15 -4.97
C GLY A 264 -19.55 2.24 -3.44
N LEU A 265 -19.39 1.11 -2.74
CA LEU A 265 -19.21 1.13 -1.29
C LEU A 265 -17.76 1.46 -0.94
N LEU A 266 -17.57 2.43 -0.04
CA LEU A 266 -16.25 2.79 0.48
C LEU A 266 -15.68 1.64 1.32
N LEU A 267 -14.56 1.07 0.87
CA LEU A 267 -13.87 -0.03 1.53
C LEU A 267 -12.75 0.45 2.45
N ALA A 268 -11.97 1.43 1.98
CA ALA A 268 -10.85 1.98 2.74
C ALA A 268 -10.58 3.44 2.38
N THR A 269 -9.94 4.12 3.32
CA THR A 269 -9.35 5.44 3.10
C THR A 269 -7.86 5.37 3.42
N THR A 270 -7.02 6.05 2.64
CA THR A 270 -5.57 6.09 2.86
C THR A 270 -5.05 7.50 2.76
N MET A 271 -3.96 7.78 3.49
CA MET A 271 -3.21 9.04 3.40
C MET A 271 -1.71 8.73 3.40
N GLN A 272 -0.97 9.48 2.59
CA GLN A 272 0.48 9.31 2.49
C GLN A 272 1.18 10.67 2.40
N GLU A 273 2.23 10.86 3.19
CA GLU A 273 3.21 11.93 3.00
C GLU A 273 4.56 11.32 2.64
N GLY A 274 5.29 11.98 1.76
CA GLY A 274 6.62 11.54 1.37
C GLY A 274 7.48 12.64 0.79
N VAL A 275 8.76 12.32 0.59
CA VAL A 275 9.70 13.18 -0.14
C VAL A 275 9.32 13.18 -1.61
N VAL A 276 9.22 14.39 -2.18
CA VAL A 276 9.00 14.61 -3.62
C VAL A 276 9.98 15.69 -4.07
N ARG A 277 11.03 15.30 -4.77
CA ARG A 277 12.10 16.21 -5.23
C ARG A 277 12.53 15.86 -6.64
N LYS A 278 12.83 16.88 -7.46
CA LYS A 278 13.50 16.66 -8.76
C LYS A 278 14.85 15.99 -8.53
N LEU A 279 15.16 14.99 -9.36
CA LEU A 279 16.51 14.45 -9.45
C LEU A 279 17.41 15.54 -10.08
N LYS A 280 18.64 15.66 -9.55
CA LYS A 280 19.64 16.59 -10.09
C LYS A 280 20.30 16.01 -11.32
#